data_ec00ddae025336d404d77a6451de8d92
#
_entry.id   ec00ddae025336d404d77a6451de8d92
#
_cell.length_a   1.000
_cell.length_b   1.000
_cell.length_c   1.000
_cell.angle_alpha   90.00
_cell.angle_beta   90.00
_cell.angle_gamma   90.00
#
_symmetry.space_group_name_H-M   'P 1'
#
loop_
_entity.id
_entity.type
_entity.pdbx_description
1 polymer ?
#
loop_
_entity_poly.entity_id
_entity_poly.type
_entity_poly.pdbx_seq_one_letter_code
_entity_poly.pdbx_strand_id
1 'polypeptide(L)'
;VHFREPGGEESETIASGALAAARGGFTGVACMANTPVRIDCKAVIDLVRARAREACGTQIHAVAAITRNLEGKELTEMAELAEAGAIAVSDDGHWVESSEVMRRGMEYASMLGLPVLSHCEDRALRGNGVMHEGYWSTVLGLRGIPSACEEIAVARDLSLCDLTRAPLHICHVSTRGGVELVRRAKERGLPVTAETAPHYLVLTDETLRTYDGSFKMNPPLRGPADIAALRAAVKDGTIDAIATDHAPHASVYKDVELDLAPFGVIGLETSFGVAYQAMVLEERMKLEDLVVRMAVAPRRILKLAGGKLAL
;
A
#
# COMPACT_ATOMS: atom_id res chain seq x y z
N VAL A 1 3.83 4.70 1.72
CA VAL A 1 3.43 5.70 2.72
C VAL A 1 2.57 6.76 2.07
N HIS A 2 1.70 7.42 2.87
CA HIS A 2 0.81 8.49 2.45
C HIS A 2 1.18 9.80 3.15
N PHE A 3 2.27 10.41 2.72
CA PHE A 3 2.55 11.78 3.15
C PHE A 3 1.46 12.70 2.60
N ARG A 4 0.99 13.64 3.41
CA ARG A 4 -0.18 14.44 3.05
C ARG A 4 0.17 15.73 2.31
N GLU A 5 1.43 16.11 2.27
CA GLU A 5 1.96 17.22 1.49
C GLU A 5 2.22 16.76 0.04
N PRO A 6 1.73 17.53 -0.99
CA PRO A 6 1.13 18.85 -0.85
C PRO A 6 -0.40 18.82 -0.64
N GLY A 7 -0.88 19.74 0.19
CA GLY A 7 -2.30 20.10 0.33
C GLY A 7 -3.01 19.52 1.56
N GLY A 8 -2.36 18.73 2.40
CA GLY A 8 -2.88 18.15 3.64
C GLY A 8 -1.86 18.21 4.79
N GLU A 9 -1.09 19.28 4.83
CA GLU A 9 0.04 19.49 5.75
C GLU A 9 -0.38 19.47 7.22
N GLU A 10 -1.63 19.72 7.53
CA GLU A 10 -2.19 19.63 8.88
C GLU A 10 -2.19 18.21 9.44
N SER A 11 -2.21 17.22 8.56
CA SER A 11 -2.14 15.80 8.95
C SER A 11 -0.69 15.30 8.97
N GLU A 12 0.10 15.61 7.93
CA GLU A 12 1.52 15.31 7.87
C GLU A 12 2.22 16.07 6.73
N THR A 13 3.40 16.61 7.03
CA THR A 13 4.30 17.16 6.02
C THR A 13 5.29 16.09 5.55
N ILE A 14 5.96 16.33 4.42
CA ILE A 14 7.07 15.48 3.97
C ILE A 14 8.19 15.46 5.02
N ALA A 15 8.46 16.58 5.68
CA ALA A 15 9.50 16.67 6.71
C ALA A 15 9.17 15.86 7.97
N SER A 16 7.91 15.95 8.47
CA SER A 16 7.49 15.17 9.65
C SER A 16 7.44 13.68 9.36
N GLY A 17 6.94 13.28 8.18
CA GLY A 17 6.92 11.89 7.76
C GLY A 17 8.33 11.31 7.53
N ALA A 18 9.27 12.09 6.98
CA ALA A 18 10.68 11.70 6.86
C ALA A 18 11.33 11.45 8.24
N LEU A 19 11.00 12.28 9.24
CA LEU A 19 11.48 12.09 10.61
C LEU A 19 10.88 10.83 11.25
N ALA A 20 9.58 10.59 11.08
CA ALA A 20 8.93 9.36 11.55
C ALA A 20 9.55 8.11 10.89
N ALA A 21 9.80 8.18 9.58
CA ALA A 21 10.49 7.11 8.85
C ALA A 21 11.90 6.84 9.39
N ALA A 22 12.69 7.90 9.61
CA ALA A 22 14.04 7.78 10.18
C ALA A 22 14.03 7.16 11.59
N ARG A 23 13.06 7.55 12.44
CA ARG A 23 12.86 6.95 13.77
C ARG A 23 12.47 5.47 13.71
N GLY A 24 11.71 5.09 12.69
CA GLY A 24 11.36 3.68 12.41
C GLY A 24 12.48 2.88 11.76
N GLY A 25 13.65 3.50 11.48
CA GLY A 25 14.81 2.85 10.85
C GLY A 25 14.73 2.79 9.32
N PHE A 26 13.79 3.49 8.68
CA PHE A 26 13.69 3.54 7.23
C PHE A 26 14.70 4.50 6.64
N THR A 27 15.50 4.01 5.68
CA THR A 27 16.46 4.83 4.91
C THR A 27 15.88 5.37 3.61
N GLY A 28 14.72 4.85 3.21
CA GLY A 28 13.98 5.31 2.05
C GLY A 28 12.53 4.88 2.12
N VAL A 29 11.62 5.72 1.61
CA VAL A 29 10.19 5.47 1.52
C VAL A 29 9.66 5.88 0.14
N ALA A 30 8.62 5.20 -0.33
CA ALA A 30 7.87 5.55 -1.52
C ALA A 30 6.56 6.26 -1.11
N CYS A 31 6.36 7.49 -1.57
CA CYS A 31 5.21 8.32 -1.27
C CYS A 31 4.15 8.18 -2.37
N MET A 32 2.93 7.77 -2.00
CA MET A 32 1.83 7.53 -2.94
C MET A 32 1.24 8.82 -3.52
N ALA A 33 0.57 8.68 -4.68
CA ALA A 33 0.08 9.79 -5.49
C ALA A 33 -1.16 10.51 -4.94
N ASN A 34 -1.82 9.96 -3.92
CA ASN A 34 -3.13 10.41 -3.44
C ASN A 34 -3.11 11.56 -2.43
N THR A 35 -2.10 12.42 -2.49
CA THR A 35 -2.09 13.71 -1.80
C THR A 35 -3.28 14.58 -2.25
N PRO A 36 -3.78 15.55 -1.47
CA PRO A 36 -4.84 16.44 -1.92
C PRO A 36 -4.54 17.16 -3.26
N VAL A 37 -3.30 17.60 -3.47
CA VAL A 37 -2.79 17.96 -4.79
C VAL A 37 -2.13 16.72 -5.39
N ARG A 38 -2.80 16.06 -6.33
CA ARG A 38 -2.39 14.76 -6.88
C ARG A 38 -1.01 14.79 -7.53
N ILE A 39 -0.22 13.71 -7.36
CA ILE A 39 1.09 13.58 -8.04
C ILE A 39 0.83 13.04 -9.46
N ASP A 40 0.17 13.82 -10.30
CA ASP A 40 -0.24 13.45 -11.66
C ASP A 40 0.39 14.31 -12.76
N CYS A 41 1.26 15.23 -12.39
CA CYS A 41 2.04 16.05 -13.32
C CYS A 41 3.45 16.33 -12.79
N LYS A 42 4.34 16.68 -13.71
CA LYS A 42 5.76 16.98 -13.42
C LYS A 42 5.94 18.02 -12.31
N ALA A 43 5.14 19.09 -12.33
CA ALA A 43 5.29 20.18 -11.37
C ALA A 43 5.12 19.70 -9.91
N VAL A 44 4.19 18.77 -9.67
CA VAL A 44 3.97 18.21 -8.32
C VAL A 44 5.11 17.25 -7.94
N ILE A 45 5.65 16.45 -8.86
CA ILE A 45 6.84 15.63 -8.60
C ILE A 45 8.04 16.52 -8.23
N ASP A 46 8.26 17.59 -8.98
CA ASP A 46 9.36 18.54 -8.70
C ASP A 46 9.19 19.18 -7.31
N LEU A 47 7.95 19.52 -6.91
CA LEU A 47 7.65 20.04 -5.57
C LEU A 47 7.96 19.00 -4.48
N VAL A 48 7.46 17.77 -4.62
CA VAL A 48 7.74 16.66 -3.67
C VAL A 48 9.24 16.44 -3.54
N ARG A 49 9.97 16.45 -4.66
CA ARG A 49 11.43 16.29 -4.64
C ARG A 49 12.17 17.47 -4.00
N ALA A 50 11.66 18.69 -4.17
CA ALA A 50 12.22 19.86 -3.50
C ALA A 50 12.05 19.75 -1.98
N ARG A 51 10.84 19.43 -1.50
CA ARG A 51 10.54 19.19 -0.09
C ARG A 51 11.35 18.03 0.49
N ALA A 52 11.49 16.93 -0.28
CA ALA A 52 12.31 15.79 0.11
C ALA A 52 13.79 16.12 0.33
N ARG A 53 14.35 17.06 -0.43
CA ARG A 53 15.74 17.53 -0.24
C ARG A 53 15.92 18.37 1.02
N GLU A 54 14.87 19.08 1.43
CA GLU A 54 14.86 19.88 2.66
C GLU A 54 14.66 19.01 3.90
N ALA A 55 14.03 17.84 3.73
CA ALA A 55 13.77 16.89 4.81
C ALA A 55 15.04 16.13 5.19
N CYS A 56 15.24 15.91 6.49
CA CYS A 56 16.40 15.19 7.01
C CYS A 56 16.13 13.68 7.15
N GLY A 57 17.15 12.87 6.86
CA GLY A 57 17.29 11.50 7.38
C GLY A 57 16.79 10.38 6.49
N THR A 58 15.79 10.56 5.64
CA THR A 58 15.21 9.48 4.82
C THR A 58 15.06 9.91 3.36
N GLN A 59 15.45 9.04 2.42
CA GLN A 59 15.19 9.25 0.99
C GLN A 59 13.69 9.12 0.71
N ILE A 60 13.12 10.09 0.01
CA ILE A 60 11.71 10.10 -0.37
C ILE A 60 11.61 9.98 -1.88
N HIS A 61 10.89 8.95 -2.33
CA HIS A 61 10.67 8.65 -3.73
C HIS A 61 9.20 8.88 -4.08
N ALA A 62 8.90 9.56 -5.18
CA ALA A 62 7.54 9.79 -5.61
C ALA A 62 7.01 8.61 -6.43
N VAL A 63 5.82 8.13 -6.07
CA VAL A 63 4.96 7.31 -6.92
C VAL A 63 3.98 8.26 -7.60
N ALA A 64 3.88 8.19 -8.93
CA ALA A 64 2.97 9.05 -9.69
C ALA A 64 1.62 8.38 -9.95
N ALA A 65 0.61 9.18 -10.28
CA ALA A 65 -0.72 8.67 -10.61
C ALA A 65 -0.73 7.94 -11.97
N ILE A 66 -1.53 6.87 -12.08
CA ILE A 66 -1.85 6.20 -13.35
C ILE A 66 -2.78 7.08 -14.17
N THR A 67 -3.81 7.63 -13.50
CA THR A 67 -4.85 8.44 -14.15
C THR A 67 -4.88 9.85 -13.59
N ARG A 68 -5.28 10.81 -14.44
CA ARG A 68 -5.42 12.21 -14.04
C ARG A 68 -6.41 12.34 -12.90
N ASN A 69 -6.03 13.11 -11.86
CA ASN A 69 -6.80 13.31 -10.64
C ASN A 69 -7.19 12.01 -9.90
N LEU A 70 -6.62 10.83 -10.25
CA LEU A 70 -7.01 9.50 -9.77
C LEU A 70 -8.48 9.17 -10.09
N GLU A 71 -9.00 9.64 -11.22
CA GLU A 71 -10.39 9.42 -11.61
C GLU A 71 -10.65 8.09 -12.33
N GLY A 72 -9.60 7.35 -12.69
CA GLY A 72 -9.73 6.08 -13.42
C GLY A 72 -10.21 6.23 -14.88
N LYS A 73 -10.11 7.44 -15.48
CA LYS A 73 -10.68 7.74 -16.80
C LYS A 73 -9.62 8.00 -17.86
N GLU A 74 -8.70 8.91 -17.61
CA GLU A 74 -7.69 9.38 -18.55
C GLU A 74 -6.30 9.14 -17.97
N LEU A 75 -5.40 8.56 -18.75
CA LEU A 75 -4.03 8.32 -18.32
C LEU A 75 -3.25 9.64 -18.15
N THR A 76 -2.32 9.62 -17.23
CA THR A 76 -1.31 10.69 -17.10
C THR A 76 -0.24 10.59 -18.18
N GLU A 77 0.55 11.64 -18.33
CA GLU A 77 1.74 11.65 -19.21
C GLU A 77 2.90 10.92 -18.50
N MET A 78 2.79 9.58 -18.37
CA MET A 78 3.74 8.76 -17.58
C MET A 78 5.19 8.94 -18.01
N ALA A 79 5.48 9.22 -19.29
CA ALA A 79 6.83 9.47 -19.75
C ALA A 79 7.41 10.74 -19.09
N GLU A 80 6.65 11.83 -19.05
CA GLU A 80 7.05 13.07 -18.38
C GLU A 80 7.23 12.85 -16.86
N LEU A 81 6.33 12.06 -16.25
CA LEU A 81 6.42 11.72 -14.83
C LEU A 81 7.66 10.87 -14.51
N ALA A 82 7.99 9.91 -15.37
CA ALA A 82 9.20 9.10 -15.26
C ALA A 82 10.47 9.96 -15.37
N GLU A 83 10.54 10.86 -16.37
CA GLU A 83 11.64 11.82 -16.54
C GLU A 83 11.77 12.77 -15.34
N ALA A 84 10.65 13.16 -14.72
CA ALA A 84 10.63 13.95 -13.50
C ALA A 84 11.13 13.18 -12.26
N GLY A 85 11.22 11.85 -12.36
CA GLY A 85 11.76 10.98 -11.31
C GLY A 85 10.76 10.15 -10.54
N ALA A 86 9.57 9.91 -11.10
CA ALA A 86 8.66 8.90 -10.56
C ALA A 86 9.29 7.50 -10.66
N ILE A 87 9.16 6.71 -9.59
CA ILE A 87 9.74 5.37 -9.51
C ILE A 87 8.75 4.25 -9.81
N ALA A 88 7.48 4.55 -9.77
CA ALA A 88 6.34 3.65 -9.99
C ALA A 88 5.10 4.48 -10.31
N VAL A 89 4.01 3.81 -10.71
CA VAL A 89 2.71 4.44 -10.91
C VAL A 89 1.62 3.73 -10.11
N SER A 90 0.68 4.51 -9.56
CA SER A 90 -0.42 4.02 -8.72
C SER A 90 -1.55 5.04 -8.63
N ASP A 91 -2.78 4.56 -8.66
CA ASP A 91 -3.94 5.35 -8.22
C ASP A 91 -4.33 5.00 -6.78
N ASP A 92 -3.37 4.65 -5.93
CA ASP A 92 -3.60 4.14 -4.58
C ASP A 92 -4.61 4.96 -3.76
N GLY A 93 -5.41 4.24 -2.97
CA GLY A 93 -6.64 4.72 -2.35
C GLY A 93 -7.82 4.78 -3.33
N HIS A 94 -7.54 4.59 -4.63
CA HIS A 94 -8.51 4.44 -5.69
C HIS A 94 -8.10 3.27 -6.60
N TRP A 95 -9.05 2.43 -6.94
CA TRP A 95 -8.81 1.38 -7.92
C TRP A 95 -9.21 1.90 -9.31
N VAL A 96 -8.41 1.65 -10.32
CA VAL A 96 -8.79 1.95 -11.71
C VAL A 96 -9.85 0.94 -12.14
N GLU A 97 -11.12 1.29 -12.02
CA GLU A 97 -12.26 0.38 -12.24
C GLU A 97 -12.34 -0.12 -13.70
N SER A 98 -12.05 0.74 -14.66
CA SER A 98 -12.03 0.37 -16.07
C SER A 98 -10.88 -0.58 -16.38
N SER A 99 -11.19 -1.82 -16.74
CA SER A 99 -10.18 -2.80 -17.16
C SER A 99 -9.41 -2.35 -18.41
N GLU A 100 -10.05 -1.58 -19.30
CA GLU A 100 -9.41 -1.05 -20.50
C GLU A 100 -8.39 0.03 -20.13
N VAL A 101 -8.76 0.99 -19.28
CA VAL A 101 -7.85 2.06 -18.81
C VAL A 101 -6.68 1.44 -18.03
N MET A 102 -6.94 0.49 -17.13
CA MET A 102 -5.88 -0.20 -16.38
C MET A 102 -4.94 -0.97 -17.30
N ARG A 103 -5.47 -1.68 -18.29
CA ARG A 103 -4.65 -2.35 -19.31
C ARG A 103 -3.73 -1.38 -20.02
N ARG A 104 -4.26 -0.24 -20.53
CA ARG A 104 -3.46 0.78 -21.20
C ARG A 104 -2.41 1.40 -20.28
N GLY A 105 -2.78 1.64 -18.99
CA GLY A 105 -1.85 2.09 -17.97
C GLY A 105 -0.69 1.11 -17.75
N MET A 106 -0.99 -0.19 -17.65
CA MET A 106 0.02 -1.25 -17.53
C MET A 106 0.94 -1.32 -18.76
N GLU A 107 0.38 -1.27 -19.97
CA GLU A 107 1.15 -1.26 -21.23
C GLU A 107 2.11 -0.06 -21.27
N TYR A 108 1.60 1.15 -20.96
CA TYR A 108 2.40 2.37 -20.96
C TYR A 108 3.49 2.37 -19.89
N ALA A 109 3.15 2.04 -18.64
CA ALA A 109 4.12 1.94 -17.55
C ALA A 109 5.24 0.92 -17.87
N SER A 110 4.87 -0.23 -18.46
CA SER A 110 5.83 -1.27 -18.86
C SER A 110 6.83 -0.78 -19.91
N MET A 111 6.41 0.04 -20.89
CA MET A 111 7.31 0.64 -21.89
C MET A 111 8.37 1.54 -21.24
N LEU A 112 8.03 2.17 -20.13
CA LEU A 112 8.93 3.05 -19.36
C LEU A 112 9.72 2.31 -18.28
N GLY A 113 9.48 1.02 -18.13
CA GLY A 113 10.11 0.21 -17.10
C GLY A 113 9.60 0.48 -15.69
N LEU A 114 8.47 1.17 -15.53
CA LEU A 114 7.85 1.45 -14.24
C LEU A 114 6.97 0.29 -13.78
N PRO A 115 7.04 -0.14 -12.51
CA PRO A 115 6.06 -1.05 -11.95
C PRO A 115 4.73 -0.33 -11.71
N VAL A 116 3.62 -1.06 -11.86
CA VAL A 116 2.28 -0.62 -11.48
C VAL A 116 1.98 -1.14 -10.08
N LEU A 117 1.67 -0.24 -9.14
CA LEU A 117 1.28 -0.57 -7.77
C LEU A 117 -0.25 -0.48 -7.68
N SER A 118 -0.93 -1.56 -7.33
CA SER A 118 -2.40 -1.60 -7.34
C SER A 118 -2.98 -1.75 -5.94
N HIS A 119 -3.78 -0.75 -5.55
CA HIS A 119 -4.74 -0.84 -4.45
C HIS A 119 -5.98 -1.58 -4.98
N CYS A 120 -6.08 -2.86 -4.65
CA CYS A 120 -7.12 -3.74 -5.21
C CYS A 120 -8.42 -3.65 -4.40
N GLU A 121 -9.35 -2.82 -4.86
CA GLU A 121 -10.63 -2.63 -4.17
C GLU A 121 -11.78 -2.41 -5.15
N ASP A 122 -12.73 -3.36 -5.23
CA ASP A 122 -13.99 -3.15 -5.95
C ASP A 122 -14.89 -2.19 -5.17
N ARG A 123 -15.00 -0.95 -5.66
CA ARG A 123 -15.74 0.12 -4.99
C ARG A 123 -17.23 -0.13 -4.90
N ALA A 124 -17.80 -0.84 -5.87
CA ALA A 124 -19.22 -1.16 -5.85
C ALA A 124 -19.54 -2.13 -4.71
N LEU A 125 -18.68 -3.14 -4.50
CA LEU A 125 -18.80 -4.07 -3.37
C LEU A 125 -18.45 -3.41 -2.03
N ARG A 126 -17.45 -2.54 -2.00
CA ARG A 126 -17.11 -1.78 -0.79
C ARG A 126 -18.30 -0.95 -0.32
N GLY A 127 -18.97 -0.26 -1.23
CA GLY A 127 -20.04 0.68 -0.89
C GLY A 127 -19.61 1.69 0.18
N ASN A 128 -20.43 1.82 1.22
CA ASN A 128 -20.15 2.63 2.41
C ASN A 128 -19.68 1.77 3.59
N GLY A 129 -18.99 0.65 3.33
CA GLY A 129 -18.43 -0.21 4.36
C GLY A 129 -17.30 0.49 5.12
N VAL A 130 -17.18 0.19 6.41
CA VAL A 130 -16.23 0.86 7.32
C VAL A 130 -15.29 -0.11 8.04
N MET A 131 -15.58 -1.41 7.98
CA MET A 131 -14.80 -2.49 8.57
C MET A 131 -14.99 -3.80 7.78
N HIS A 132 -14.29 -4.85 8.14
CA HIS A 132 -14.47 -6.18 7.57
C HIS A 132 -15.91 -6.69 7.76
N GLU A 133 -16.51 -7.23 6.69
CA GLU A 133 -17.80 -7.90 6.75
C GLU A 133 -17.67 -9.27 7.44
N GLY A 134 -18.31 -9.43 8.59
CA GLY A 134 -18.24 -10.66 9.35
C GLY A 134 -18.95 -10.57 10.69
N TYR A 135 -18.48 -11.37 11.64
CA TYR A 135 -19.06 -11.43 12.98
C TYR A 135 -19.08 -10.05 13.66
N TRP A 136 -17.94 -9.37 13.70
CA TRP A 136 -17.84 -8.10 14.40
C TRP A 136 -18.62 -6.97 13.74
N SER A 137 -18.68 -6.89 12.42
CA SER A 137 -19.51 -5.88 11.76
C SER A 137 -21.00 -6.05 12.10
N THR A 138 -21.45 -7.30 12.20
CA THR A 138 -22.83 -7.61 12.61
C THR A 138 -23.09 -7.25 14.07
N VAL A 139 -22.18 -7.63 14.99
CA VAL A 139 -22.31 -7.34 16.44
C VAL A 139 -22.29 -5.84 16.71
N LEU A 140 -21.44 -5.11 16.01
CA LEU A 140 -21.26 -3.66 16.20
C LEU A 140 -22.29 -2.83 15.43
N GLY A 141 -23.09 -3.43 14.55
CA GLY A 141 -24.07 -2.75 13.72
C GLY A 141 -23.42 -1.84 12.66
N LEU A 142 -22.19 -2.17 12.25
CA LEU A 142 -21.41 -1.42 11.27
C LEU A 142 -21.49 -2.04 9.89
N ARG A 143 -21.39 -1.21 8.84
CA ARG A 143 -21.39 -1.72 7.46
C ARG A 143 -20.08 -2.42 7.15
N GLY A 144 -20.20 -3.66 6.64
CA GLY A 144 -19.05 -4.48 6.29
C GLY A 144 -18.49 -4.20 4.89
N ILE A 145 -17.22 -4.54 4.71
CA ILE A 145 -16.50 -4.60 3.43
C ILE A 145 -16.15 -6.08 3.22
N PRO A 146 -16.78 -6.78 2.27
CA PRO A 146 -16.52 -8.20 2.06
C PRO A 146 -15.10 -8.47 1.54
N SER A 147 -14.54 -9.62 1.86
CA SER A 147 -13.23 -10.05 1.32
C SER A 147 -13.23 -10.10 -0.20
N ALA A 148 -14.36 -10.44 -0.82
CA ALA A 148 -14.54 -10.44 -2.26
C ALA A 148 -14.23 -9.09 -2.92
N CYS A 149 -14.36 -7.98 -2.19
CA CYS A 149 -14.00 -6.64 -2.66
C CYS A 149 -12.51 -6.56 -3.09
N GLU A 150 -11.61 -7.12 -2.30
CA GLU A 150 -10.19 -7.25 -2.62
C GLU A 150 -9.93 -8.37 -3.64
N GLU A 151 -10.50 -9.54 -3.42
CA GLU A 151 -10.21 -10.75 -4.21
C GLU A 151 -10.59 -10.61 -5.69
N ILE A 152 -11.74 -10.00 -6.00
CA ILE A 152 -12.18 -9.75 -7.38
C ILE A 152 -11.23 -8.75 -8.07
N ALA A 153 -10.85 -7.68 -7.37
CA ALA A 153 -9.93 -6.69 -7.90
C ALA A 153 -8.53 -7.28 -8.17
N VAL A 154 -8.01 -8.07 -7.23
CA VAL A 154 -6.75 -8.82 -7.40
C VAL A 154 -6.84 -9.76 -8.61
N ALA A 155 -7.90 -10.55 -8.74
CA ALA A 155 -8.08 -11.48 -9.85
C ALA A 155 -8.12 -10.77 -11.21
N ARG A 156 -8.81 -9.61 -11.30
CA ARG A 156 -8.85 -8.79 -12.51
C ARG A 156 -7.46 -8.27 -12.86
N ASP A 157 -6.73 -7.72 -11.91
CA ASP A 157 -5.41 -7.14 -12.17
C ASP A 157 -4.38 -8.20 -12.53
N LEU A 158 -4.43 -9.38 -11.92
CA LEU A 158 -3.61 -10.52 -12.32
C LEU A 158 -3.92 -11.00 -13.75
N SER A 159 -5.19 -10.96 -14.17
CA SER A 159 -5.58 -11.32 -15.54
C SER A 159 -5.02 -10.30 -16.55
N LEU A 160 -5.00 -9.01 -16.20
CA LEU A 160 -4.38 -7.98 -17.02
C LEU A 160 -2.84 -8.09 -17.02
N CYS A 161 -2.24 -8.46 -15.90
CA CYS A 161 -0.81 -8.75 -15.81
C CYS A 161 -0.40 -9.92 -16.73
N ASP A 162 -1.21 -10.97 -16.79
CA ASP A 162 -0.98 -12.12 -17.69
C ASP A 162 -1.04 -11.68 -19.17
N LEU A 163 -2.02 -10.85 -19.51
CA LEU A 163 -2.22 -10.32 -20.86
C LEU A 163 -1.10 -9.38 -21.31
N THR A 164 -0.71 -8.43 -20.44
CA THR A 164 0.22 -7.34 -20.80
C THR A 164 1.67 -7.68 -20.50
N ARG A 165 1.91 -8.64 -19.62
CA ARG A 165 3.22 -9.00 -19.04
C ARG A 165 3.91 -7.80 -18.34
N ALA A 166 3.15 -6.77 -17.99
CA ALA A 166 3.65 -5.62 -17.24
C ALA A 166 3.98 -6.00 -15.79
N PRO A 167 5.07 -5.45 -15.19
CA PRO A 167 5.38 -5.64 -13.79
C PRO A 167 4.25 -5.08 -12.90
N LEU A 168 3.56 -5.96 -12.17
CA LEU A 168 2.47 -5.62 -11.27
C LEU A 168 2.89 -5.86 -9.82
N HIS A 169 2.55 -4.94 -8.94
CA HIS A 169 2.68 -5.11 -7.51
C HIS A 169 1.32 -4.92 -6.83
N ILE A 170 0.86 -5.93 -6.12
CA ILE A 170 -0.39 -5.87 -5.34
C ILE A 170 -0.07 -5.30 -3.97
N CYS A 171 -0.59 -4.11 -3.70
CA CYS A 171 -0.40 -3.42 -2.42
C CYS A 171 -1.22 -4.08 -1.31
N HIS A 172 -0.71 -4.00 -0.07
CA HIS A 172 -1.37 -4.27 1.21
C HIS A 172 -2.40 -5.42 1.19
N VAL A 173 -2.06 -6.58 0.62
CA VAL A 173 -2.94 -7.77 0.63
C VAL A 173 -3.37 -8.06 2.07
N SER A 174 -4.68 -8.17 2.28
CA SER A 174 -5.28 -8.37 3.60
C SER A 174 -6.07 -9.68 3.74
N THR A 175 -6.45 -10.33 2.63
CA THR A 175 -7.28 -11.53 2.63
C THR A 175 -6.49 -12.79 2.26
N ARG A 176 -6.90 -13.94 2.83
CA ARG A 176 -6.35 -15.25 2.43
C ARG A 176 -6.64 -15.59 0.97
N GLY A 177 -7.80 -15.14 0.44
CA GLY A 177 -8.13 -15.37 -0.97
C GLY A 177 -7.23 -14.58 -1.89
N GLY A 178 -6.89 -13.31 -1.53
CA GLY A 178 -5.89 -12.50 -2.23
C GLY A 178 -4.51 -13.17 -2.24
N VAL A 179 -4.06 -13.71 -1.09
CA VAL A 179 -2.82 -14.48 -0.99
C VAL A 179 -2.81 -15.67 -1.97
N GLU A 180 -3.89 -16.44 -1.99
CA GLU A 180 -3.98 -17.62 -2.87
C GLU A 180 -3.97 -17.25 -4.36
N LEU A 181 -4.62 -16.16 -4.74
CA LEU A 181 -4.58 -15.63 -6.11
C LEU A 181 -3.16 -15.22 -6.51
N VAL A 182 -2.43 -14.52 -5.65
CA VAL A 182 -1.04 -14.14 -5.88
C VAL A 182 -0.14 -15.38 -6.00
N ARG A 183 -0.33 -16.39 -5.12
CA ARG A 183 0.44 -17.64 -5.17
C ARG A 183 0.31 -18.32 -6.53
N ARG A 184 -0.91 -18.53 -6.99
CA ARG A 184 -1.18 -19.16 -8.30
C ARG A 184 -0.64 -18.33 -9.46
N ALA A 185 -0.68 -17.01 -9.38
CA ALA A 185 -0.12 -16.15 -10.40
C ALA A 185 1.41 -16.31 -10.49
N LYS A 186 2.10 -16.36 -9.34
CA LYS A 186 3.55 -16.62 -9.27
C LYS A 186 3.93 -18.02 -9.80
N GLU A 187 3.18 -19.05 -9.45
CA GLU A 187 3.37 -20.42 -9.95
C GLU A 187 3.26 -20.50 -11.49
N ARG A 188 2.42 -19.64 -12.09
CA ARG A 188 2.28 -19.49 -13.54
C ARG A 188 3.38 -18.61 -14.17
N GLY A 189 4.30 -18.08 -13.37
CA GLY A 189 5.40 -17.23 -13.85
C GLY A 189 4.96 -15.83 -14.29
N LEU A 190 3.90 -15.26 -13.72
CA LEU A 190 3.53 -13.88 -13.95
C LEU A 190 4.54 -12.93 -13.29
N PRO A 191 4.83 -11.76 -13.90
CA PRO A 191 5.69 -10.74 -13.30
C PRO A 191 4.96 -9.97 -12.21
N VAL A 192 4.49 -10.69 -11.17
CA VAL A 192 3.74 -10.14 -10.04
C VAL A 192 4.52 -10.25 -8.75
N THR A 193 4.44 -9.20 -7.96
CA THR A 193 4.87 -9.16 -6.56
C THR A 193 3.73 -8.66 -5.70
N ALA A 194 3.80 -8.89 -4.39
CA ALA A 194 2.78 -8.44 -3.46
C ALA A 194 3.38 -8.05 -2.11
N GLU A 195 2.69 -7.18 -1.41
CA GLU A 195 3.04 -6.79 -0.04
C GLU A 195 1.84 -6.90 0.89
N THR A 196 2.13 -6.96 2.19
CA THR A 196 1.16 -6.77 3.26
C THR A 196 1.68 -5.73 4.25
N ALA A 197 0.87 -5.32 5.23
CA ALA A 197 1.29 -4.34 6.21
C ALA A 197 1.40 -4.95 7.62
N PRO A 198 2.22 -4.36 8.52
CA PRO A 198 2.43 -4.89 9.87
C PRO A 198 1.14 -5.07 10.67
N HIS A 199 0.18 -4.14 10.53
CA HIS A 199 -1.10 -4.20 11.22
C HIS A 199 -1.94 -5.41 10.81
N TYR A 200 -1.87 -5.88 9.55
CA TYR A 200 -2.55 -7.11 9.08
C TYR A 200 -1.90 -8.39 9.61
N LEU A 201 -0.72 -8.32 10.19
CA LEU A 201 -0.05 -9.48 10.80
C LEU A 201 -0.44 -9.69 12.27
N VAL A 202 -1.06 -8.68 12.92
CA VAL A 202 -1.29 -8.72 14.38
C VAL A 202 -2.70 -8.29 14.80
N LEU A 203 -3.38 -7.40 14.08
CA LEU A 203 -4.66 -6.84 14.46
C LEU A 203 -5.80 -7.53 13.69
N THR A 204 -6.88 -7.86 14.41
CA THR A 204 -8.12 -8.39 13.84
C THR A 204 -9.21 -7.33 13.83
N ASP A 205 -10.31 -7.62 13.11
CA ASP A 205 -11.54 -6.84 13.09
C ASP A 205 -12.17 -6.67 14.48
N GLU A 206 -11.89 -7.58 15.44
CA GLU A 206 -12.28 -7.44 16.85
C GLU A 206 -11.74 -6.15 17.49
N THR A 207 -10.61 -5.64 17.03
CA THR A 207 -10.00 -4.40 17.56
C THR A 207 -10.98 -3.22 17.46
N LEU A 208 -11.86 -3.23 16.48
CA LEU A 208 -12.87 -2.17 16.27
C LEU A 208 -14.03 -2.19 17.27
N ARG A 209 -14.09 -3.17 18.18
CA ARG A 209 -15.12 -3.23 19.25
C ARG A 209 -15.14 -2.01 20.15
N THR A 210 -14.06 -1.26 20.20
CA THR A 210 -13.94 0.00 20.95
C THR A 210 -14.50 1.21 20.21
N TYR A 211 -14.86 1.07 18.94
CA TYR A 211 -15.26 2.16 18.02
C TYR A 211 -14.16 3.24 17.86
N ASP A 212 -12.91 2.95 18.21
CA ASP A 212 -11.80 3.87 18.06
C ASP A 212 -11.42 4.00 16.57
N GLY A 213 -11.61 5.20 16.02
CA GLY A 213 -11.24 5.54 14.65
C GLY A 213 -9.78 5.32 14.31
N SER A 214 -8.89 5.29 15.30
CA SER A 214 -7.45 5.04 15.11
C SER A 214 -7.16 3.65 14.52
N PHE A 215 -8.08 2.68 14.62
CA PHE A 215 -7.97 1.35 14.04
C PHE A 215 -8.69 1.19 12.69
N LYS A 216 -9.36 2.25 12.21
CA LYS A 216 -10.04 2.21 10.91
C LYS A 216 -9.05 2.30 9.78
N MET A 217 -8.93 1.23 9.01
CA MET A 217 -7.98 1.05 7.91
C MET A 217 -8.64 0.51 6.65
N ASN A 218 -8.08 0.80 5.49
CA ASN A 218 -8.49 0.25 4.20
C ASN A 218 -7.29 -0.28 3.40
N PRO A 219 -7.27 -1.58 3.03
CA PRO A 219 -8.24 -2.62 3.35
C PRO A 219 -8.54 -2.74 4.84
N PRO A 220 -9.74 -3.22 5.24
CA PRO A 220 -10.08 -3.33 6.66
C PRO A 220 -9.27 -4.44 7.35
N LEU A 221 -9.05 -4.28 8.66
CA LEU A 221 -8.53 -5.36 9.50
C LEU A 221 -9.45 -6.58 9.36
N ARG A 222 -8.87 -7.76 9.09
CA ARG A 222 -9.59 -9.00 8.80
C ARG A 222 -9.66 -9.94 10.01
N GLY A 223 -10.17 -11.15 9.79
CA GLY A 223 -10.26 -12.16 10.81
C GLY A 223 -8.96 -12.95 11.04
N PRO A 224 -8.92 -13.80 12.11
CA PRO A 224 -7.72 -14.57 12.46
C PRO A 224 -7.23 -15.51 11.34
N ALA A 225 -8.14 -16.03 10.51
CA ALA A 225 -7.78 -16.91 9.39
C ALA A 225 -6.98 -16.19 8.29
N ASP A 226 -7.28 -14.90 8.08
CA ASP A 226 -6.55 -14.07 7.13
C ASP A 226 -5.15 -13.75 7.67
N ILE A 227 -5.04 -13.39 8.95
CA ILE A 227 -3.73 -13.18 9.61
C ILE A 227 -2.84 -14.42 9.47
N ALA A 228 -3.37 -15.61 9.76
CA ALA A 228 -2.61 -16.85 9.63
C ALA A 228 -2.12 -17.09 8.20
N ALA A 229 -2.98 -16.83 7.20
CA ALA A 229 -2.61 -16.97 5.79
C ALA A 229 -1.53 -15.95 5.37
N LEU A 230 -1.65 -14.70 5.82
CA LEU A 230 -0.66 -13.65 5.55
C LEU A 230 0.71 -13.97 6.16
N ARG A 231 0.74 -14.40 7.42
CA ARG A 231 1.99 -14.81 8.09
C ARG A 231 2.66 -15.97 7.37
N ALA A 232 1.89 -16.99 6.99
CA ALA A 232 2.42 -18.10 6.19
C ALA A 232 2.97 -17.64 4.83
N ALA A 233 2.26 -16.73 4.16
CA ALA A 233 2.65 -16.18 2.86
C ALA A 233 3.90 -15.29 2.92
N VAL A 234 4.11 -14.55 4.00
CA VAL A 234 5.36 -13.82 4.24
C VAL A 234 6.52 -14.78 4.43
N LYS A 235 6.32 -15.89 5.16
CA LYS A 235 7.36 -16.91 5.38
C LYS A 235 7.75 -17.63 4.10
N ASP A 236 6.77 -18.10 3.33
CA ASP A 236 7.04 -18.91 2.13
C ASP A 236 7.43 -18.10 0.90
N GLY A 237 7.29 -16.76 0.94
CA GLY A 237 7.67 -15.86 -0.15
C GLY A 237 6.57 -15.58 -1.17
N THR A 238 5.35 -16.01 -0.91
CA THR A 238 4.18 -15.59 -1.68
C THR A 238 3.98 -14.08 -1.57
N ILE A 239 4.12 -13.53 -0.36
CA ILE A 239 4.22 -12.11 -0.09
C ILE A 239 5.70 -11.70 -0.10
N ASP A 240 6.07 -10.77 -0.97
CA ASP A 240 7.45 -10.36 -1.22
C ASP A 240 7.94 -9.35 -0.20
N ALA A 241 7.07 -8.44 0.23
CA ALA A 241 7.45 -7.31 1.08
C ALA A 241 6.46 -7.08 2.23
N ILE A 242 6.94 -6.39 3.26
CA ILE A 242 6.13 -5.80 4.32
C ILE A 242 6.31 -4.29 4.20
N ALA A 243 5.24 -3.59 3.80
CA ALA A 243 5.19 -2.14 3.69
C ALA A 243 4.30 -1.55 4.79
N THR A 244 4.56 -0.33 5.20
CA THR A 244 3.90 0.23 6.38
C THR A 244 2.46 0.63 6.15
N ASP A 245 2.16 1.04 4.94
CA ASP A 245 0.91 1.73 4.60
C ASP A 245 0.59 2.86 5.62
N HIS A 246 1.64 3.59 6.02
CA HIS A 246 1.53 4.71 6.93
C HIS A 246 0.66 5.79 6.31
N ALA A 247 -0.52 6.01 6.91
CA ALA A 247 -1.56 6.88 6.39
C ALA A 247 -2.12 7.78 7.50
N PRO A 248 -1.39 8.82 7.90
CA PRO A 248 -1.72 9.68 9.03
C PRO A 248 -2.89 10.60 8.73
N HIS A 249 -3.63 10.92 9.79
CA HIS A 249 -4.66 11.95 9.81
C HIS A 249 -4.52 12.76 11.10
N ALA A 250 -4.84 14.04 11.05
CA ALA A 250 -4.89 14.86 12.26
C ALA A 250 -5.89 14.26 13.27
N SER A 251 -5.56 14.33 14.57
CA SER A 251 -6.35 13.70 15.63
C SER A 251 -7.82 14.10 15.60
N VAL A 252 -8.09 15.35 15.26
CA VAL A 252 -9.47 15.87 15.13
C VAL A 252 -10.31 15.12 14.09
N TYR A 253 -9.69 14.54 13.07
CA TYR A 253 -10.40 13.74 12.06
C TYR A 253 -10.60 12.29 12.50
N LYS A 254 -9.78 11.80 13.42
CA LYS A 254 -9.88 10.42 13.95
C LYS A 254 -10.76 10.35 15.20
N ASP A 255 -10.88 11.45 15.97
CA ASP A 255 -11.69 11.55 17.18
C ASP A 255 -13.14 11.94 16.84
N VAL A 256 -13.77 11.11 16.01
CA VAL A 256 -15.15 11.20 15.56
C VAL A 256 -15.78 9.81 15.54
N GLU A 257 -17.08 9.72 15.29
CA GLU A 257 -17.76 8.44 15.12
C GLU A 257 -17.05 7.60 14.05
N LEU A 258 -16.95 6.28 14.26
CA LEU A 258 -16.20 5.37 13.40
C LEU A 258 -16.64 5.46 11.92
N ASP A 259 -17.92 5.66 11.66
CA ASP A 259 -18.44 5.81 10.29
C ASP A 259 -17.86 7.05 9.58
N LEU A 260 -17.62 8.12 10.32
CA LEU A 260 -17.11 9.40 9.81
C LEU A 260 -15.58 9.47 9.78
N ALA A 261 -14.89 8.72 10.64
CA ALA A 261 -13.45 8.72 10.70
C ALA A 261 -12.84 8.29 9.34
N PRO A 262 -11.80 8.98 8.83
CA PRO A 262 -11.11 8.58 7.62
C PRO A 262 -10.35 7.26 7.82
N PHE A 263 -10.17 6.51 6.73
CA PHE A 263 -9.32 5.32 6.71
C PHE A 263 -7.84 5.71 6.77
N GLY A 264 -7.06 5.00 7.55
CA GLY A 264 -5.62 5.13 7.66
C GLY A 264 -5.13 4.99 9.09
N VAL A 265 -3.98 4.35 9.23
CA VAL A 265 -3.27 4.18 10.51
C VAL A 265 -1.83 4.66 10.36
N ILE A 266 -1.21 5.10 11.45
CA ILE A 266 0.22 5.37 11.48
C ILE A 266 0.98 4.07 11.68
N GLY A 267 2.19 3.95 11.13
CA GLY A 267 2.93 2.67 11.20
C GLY A 267 4.44 2.79 11.05
N LEU A 268 4.99 3.94 10.64
CA LEU A 268 6.43 4.06 10.37
C LEU A 268 7.29 3.71 11.58
N GLU A 269 7.06 4.33 12.73
CA GLU A 269 7.91 4.17 13.92
C GLU A 269 7.78 2.79 14.56
N THR A 270 6.67 2.07 14.36
CA THR A 270 6.37 0.78 15.00
C THR A 270 6.52 -0.43 14.08
N SER A 271 6.63 -0.21 12.78
CA SER A 271 6.58 -1.26 11.74
C SER A 271 7.56 -2.42 12.01
N PHE A 272 8.84 -2.10 12.26
CA PHE A 272 9.83 -3.13 12.48
C PHE A 272 9.55 -3.92 13.77
N GLY A 273 9.21 -3.25 14.86
CA GLY A 273 8.90 -3.91 16.13
C GLY A 273 7.70 -4.86 16.02
N VAL A 274 6.64 -4.43 15.37
CA VAL A 274 5.42 -5.25 15.13
C VAL A 274 5.74 -6.44 14.23
N ALA A 275 6.44 -6.22 13.12
CA ALA A 275 6.82 -7.28 12.19
C ALA A 275 7.81 -8.27 12.85
N TYR A 276 8.75 -7.78 13.65
CA TYR A 276 9.68 -8.62 14.41
C TYR A 276 8.96 -9.50 15.43
N GLN A 277 8.04 -8.93 16.21
CA GLN A 277 7.22 -9.69 17.16
C GLN A 277 6.45 -10.80 16.43
N ALA A 278 5.69 -10.45 15.40
CA ALA A 278 4.84 -11.41 14.69
C ALA A 278 5.65 -12.48 13.94
N MET A 279 6.66 -12.07 13.17
CA MET A 279 7.32 -13.00 12.25
C MET A 279 8.54 -13.70 12.87
N VAL A 280 9.36 -13.00 13.66
CA VAL A 280 10.58 -13.60 14.24
C VAL A 280 10.27 -14.31 15.55
N LEU A 281 9.59 -13.65 16.48
CA LEU A 281 9.37 -14.25 17.82
C LEU A 281 8.25 -15.30 17.79
N GLU A 282 7.13 -15.02 17.14
CA GLU A 282 5.97 -15.93 17.12
C GLU A 282 6.10 -16.98 16.01
N GLU A 283 6.35 -16.56 14.75
CA GLU A 283 6.42 -17.46 13.59
C GLU A 283 7.78 -18.11 13.37
N ARG A 284 8.80 -17.78 14.16
CA ARG A 284 10.15 -18.36 14.06
C ARG A 284 10.83 -18.12 12.72
N MET A 285 10.49 -17.05 12.04
CA MET A 285 11.18 -16.58 10.83
C MET A 285 12.59 -16.10 11.21
N LYS A 286 13.58 -16.28 10.33
CA LYS A 286 14.92 -15.72 10.58
C LYS A 286 14.88 -14.20 10.43
N LEU A 287 15.67 -13.51 11.25
CA LEU A 287 15.74 -12.04 11.19
C LEU A 287 16.22 -11.55 9.83
N GLU A 288 17.17 -12.26 9.23
CA GLU A 288 17.68 -11.94 7.89
C GLU A 288 16.57 -11.97 6.83
N ASP A 289 15.66 -12.94 6.92
CA ASP A 289 14.53 -13.06 5.99
C ASP A 289 13.53 -11.90 6.20
N LEU A 290 13.31 -11.48 7.45
CA LEU A 290 12.49 -10.29 7.73
C LEU A 290 13.13 -9.02 7.15
N VAL A 291 14.44 -8.86 7.29
CA VAL A 291 15.18 -7.73 6.68
C VAL A 291 15.05 -7.76 5.15
N VAL A 292 15.08 -8.94 4.54
CA VAL A 292 14.83 -9.05 3.10
C VAL A 292 13.44 -8.54 2.74
N ARG A 293 12.39 -8.90 3.52
CA ARG A 293 11.00 -8.45 3.25
C ARG A 293 10.80 -6.95 3.45
N MET A 294 11.52 -6.33 4.38
CA MET A 294 11.31 -4.92 4.73
C MET A 294 12.27 -3.95 4.03
N ALA A 295 13.42 -4.41 3.56
CA ALA A 295 14.46 -3.54 3.00
C ALA A 295 14.90 -3.93 1.57
N VAL A 296 15.25 -5.19 1.34
CA VAL A 296 15.83 -5.63 0.07
C VAL A 296 14.76 -5.80 -1.01
N ALA A 297 13.67 -6.49 -0.69
CA ALA A 297 12.59 -6.75 -1.64
C ALA A 297 11.89 -5.48 -2.13
N PRO A 298 11.50 -4.52 -1.26
CA PRO A 298 10.93 -3.25 -1.72
C PRO A 298 11.82 -2.49 -2.71
N ARG A 299 13.14 -2.41 -2.45
CA ARG A 299 14.07 -1.76 -3.38
C ARG A 299 14.18 -2.50 -4.72
N ARG A 300 14.15 -3.82 -4.70
CA ARG A 300 14.14 -4.62 -5.93
C ARG A 300 12.86 -4.42 -6.75
N ILE A 301 11.71 -4.42 -6.09
CA ILE A 301 10.40 -4.18 -6.71
C ILE A 301 10.37 -2.81 -7.39
N LEU A 302 10.84 -1.78 -6.68
CA LEU A 302 10.87 -0.40 -7.17
C LEU A 302 12.12 -0.06 -8.00
N LYS A 303 12.97 -1.06 -8.29
CA LYS A 303 14.21 -0.91 -9.07
C LYS A 303 15.16 0.17 -8.53
N LEU A 304 15.18 0.36 -7.21
CA LEU A 304 16.02 1.33 -6.53
C LEU A 304 17.38 0.71 -6.17
N ALA A 305 18.44 1.47 -6.36
CA ALA A 305 19.78 1.11 -5.87
C ALA A 305 19.83 1.11 -4.33
N GLY A 306 20.70 0.30 -3.74
CA GLY A 306 20.91 0.24 -2.29
C GLY A 306 20.34 -1.04 -1.66
N GLY A 307 20.01 -0.98 -0.35
CA GLY A 307 19.59 -2.16 0.43
C GLY A 307 20.77 -3.06 0.83
N LYS A 308 21.98 -2.53 0.79
CA LYS A 308 23.21 -3.20 1.24
C LYS A 308 23.94 -2.31 2.23
N LEU A 309 24.49 -2.91 3.28
CA LEU A 309 25.56 -2.30 4.07
C LEU A 309 26.85 -2.46 3.24
N ALA A 310 27.36 -1.36 2.73
CA ALA A 310 28.65 -1.29 2.03
C ALA A 310 29.42 -0.09 2.57
N LEU A 311 30.75 -0.29 2.66
CA LEU A 311 31.70 0.80 2.93
C LEU A 311 31.86 1.65 1.67
#